data_231039f2a5ed3b3395febef942988df2
#
_entry.id   231039f2a5ed3b3395febef942988df2
#
_cell.length_a   1.000
_cell.length_b   1.000
_cell.length_c   1.000
_cell.angle_alpha   90.00
_cell.angle_beta   90.00
_cell.angle_gamma   90.00
#
_symmetry.space_group_name_H-M   'P 1'
#
loop_
_entity.id
_entity.type
_entity.pdbx_description
1 polymer ?
#
loop_
_entity_poly.entity_id
_entity_poly.type
_entity_poly.pdbx_seq_one_letter_code
_entity_poly.pdbx_strand_id
1 'polypeptide(L)'
;MTSPFDSAQGKRPVRLYRWDEIALEKVTEMISRKIITGEREMVTQIYLKRGAIVPMHSHESEQMTYVLQGGLRFLINGEEITVREGEVLHIPSWVPHQAEAIDDTFEMDIFSPIRHDWLDGSDNYFHDKPTNKG
;
A
#
# COMPACT_ATOMS: atom_id res chain seq x y z
N MET A 1 -34.56 7.71 9.31
CA MET A 1 -34.66 6.45 8.59
C MET A 1 -33.83 5.39 9.27
N THR A 2 -34.40 4.23 9.51
CA THR A 2 -33.64 3.12 10.07
C THR A 2 -33.09 2.28 8.94
N SER A 3 -31.78 2.26 8.81
CA SER A 3 -31.14 1.39 7.83
C SER A 3 -31.06 -0.03 8.39
N PRO A 4 -30.83 -1.04 7.55
CA PRO A 4 -30.62 -2.40 8.03
C PRO A 4 -29.48 -2.50 9.05
N PHE A 5 -28.58 -1.54 9.03
CA PHE A 5 -27.42 -1.52 9.92
C PHE A 5 -27.76 -0.93 11.28
N ASP A 6 -28.87 -0.23 11.38
CA ASP A 6 -29.29 0.39 12.64
C ASP A 6 -30.08 -0.56 13.52
N SER A 7 -30.48 -1.72 12.98
CA SER A 7 -31.33 -2.67 13.70
C SER A 7 -30.50 -3.64 14.53
N ALA A 8 -30.62 -4.93 14.25
CA ALA A 8 -29.97 -5.96 15.06
C ALA A 8 -28.45 -5.86 15.08
N GLN A 9 -27.84 -5.37 14.03
CA GLN A 9 -26.39 -5.22 13.95
C GLN A 9 -25.89 -3.93 14.58
N GLY A 10 -26.83 -3.07 15.00
CA GLY A 10 -26.47 -1.75 15.44
C GLY A 10 -26.10 -0.85 14.27
N LYS A 11 -25.83 0.38 14.60
CA LYS A 11 -25.53 1.39 13.60
C LYS A 11 -24.08 1.30 13.19
N ARG A 12 -23.85 1.11 11.88
CA ARG A 12 -22.52 1.14 11.31
C ARG A 12 -22.20 2.55 10.86
N PRO A 13 -21.14 3.16 11.38
CA PRO A 13 -20.83 4.54 11.06
C PRO A 13 -20.35 4.67 9.62
N VAL A 14 -20.85 5.70 8.94
CA VAL A 14 -20.28 6.18 7.68
C VAL A 14 -19.29 7.26 8.05
N ARG A 15 -18.08 7.19 7.51
CA ARG A 15 -17.01 8.12 7.85
C ARG A 15 -16.49 8.81 6.61
N LEU A 16 -16.22 10.11 6.74
CA LEU A 16 -15.56 10.88 5.72
C LEU A 16 -14.15 11.18 6.19
N TYR A 17 -13.17 10.87 5.37
CA TYR A 17 -11.76 11.13 5.66
C TYR A 17 -11.22 12.17 4.70
N ARG A 18 -10.27 12.97 5.17
CA ARG A 18 -9.51 13.90 4.34
C ARG A 18 -8.04 13.56 4.46
N TRP A 19 -7.37 13.42 3.34
CA TRP A 19 -5.96 13.04 3.36
C TRP A 19 -5.08 14.04 4.12
N ASP A 20 -5.42 15.32 4.04
CA ASP A 20 -4.64 16.35 4.73
C ASP A 20 -4.81 16.31 6.25
N GLU A 21 -5.77 15.55 6.75
CA GLU A 21 -5.98 15.34 8.18
C GLU A 21 -5.41 14.01 8.67
N ILE A 22 -4.90 13.19 7.77
CA ILE A 22 -4.30 11.91 8.14
C ILE A 22 -2.82 12.12 8.42
N ALA A 23 -2.37 11.59 9.56
CA ALA A 23 -0.97 11.73 9.97
C ALA A 23 -0.04 11.01 8.99
N LEU A 24 1.03 11.67 8.61
CA LEU A 24 2.07 11.06 7.81
C LEU A 24 2.97 10.23 8.71
N GLU A 25 3.10 8.95 8.40
CA GLU A 25 3.98 8.03 9.12
C GLU A 25 5.28 7.87 8.36
N LYS A 26 6.40 8.12 9.04
CA LYS A 26 7.72 7.87 8.47
C LYS A 26 8.05 6.39 8.68
N VAL A 27 8.18 5.65 7.59
CA VAL A 27 8.49 4.21 7.64
C VAL A 27 9.99 4.00 7.62
N THR A 28 10.69 4.68 6.71
CA THR A 28 12.14 4.72 6.62
C THR A 28 12.56 6.15 6.28
N GLU A 29 13.85 6.39 6.15
CA GLU A 29 14.34 7.70 5.71
C GLU A 29 13.81 8.08 4.32
N MET A 30 13.45 7.10 3.51
CA MET A 30 13.06 7.32 2.12
C MET A 30 11.59 7.05 1.85
N ILE A 31 10.84 6.49 2.82
CA ILE A 31 9.45 6.07 2.60
C ILE A 31 8.58 6.61 3.73
N SER A 32 7.49 7.27 3.34
CA SER A 32 6.45 7.73 4.26
C SER A 32 5.09 7.34 3.72
N ARG A 33 4.11 7.21 4.60
CA ARG A 33 2.78 6.75 4.19
C ARG A 33 1.68 7.36 5.04
N LYS A 34 0.47 7.41 4.45
CA LYS A 34 -0.78 7.71 5.14
C LYS A 34 -1.72 6.55 4.93
N ILE A 35 -2.46 6.16 5.96
CA ILE A 35 -3.34 4.99 5.92
C ILE A 35 -4.75 5.40 6.28
N ILE A 36 -5.72 5.00 5.46
CA ILE A 36 -7.14 5.04 5.78
C ILE A 36 -7.65 3.61 5.67
N THR A 37 -8.21 3.09 6.75
CA THR A 37 -8.69 1.72 6.77
C THR A 37 -10.19 1.66 6.98
N GLY A 38 -10.86 0.82 6.20
CA GLY A 38 -12.24 0.41 6.43
C GLY A 38 -12.26 -0.94 7.15
N GLU A 39 -13.35 -1.68 7.00
CA GLU A 39 -13.49 -3.00 7.60
C GLU A 39 -12.75 -4.08 6.79
N ARG A 40 -12.80 -3.99 5.46
CA ARG A 40 -12.26 -4.99 4.55
C ARG A 40 -11.28 -4.42 3.55
N GLU A 41 -11.23 -3.11 3.43
CA GLU A 41 -10.41 -2.42 2.44
C GLU A 41 -9.55 -1.38 3.14
N MET A 42 -8.35 -1.21 2.63
CA MET A 42 -7.42 -0.21 3.12
C MET A 42 -6.93 0.58 1.93
N VAL A 43 -6.95 1.90 2.04
CA VAL A 43 -6.45 2.81 1.02
C VAL A 43 -5.28 3.56 1.62
N THR A 44 -4.16 3.57 0.91
CA THR A 44 -2.95 4.20 1.42
C THR A 44 -2.36 5.13 0.39
N GLN A 45 -1.72 6.20 0.87
CA GLN A 45 -0.87 7.05 0.05
C GLN A 45 0.55 6.84 0.51
N ILE A 46 1.45 6.60 -0.45
CA ILE A 46 2.84 6.29 -0.14
C ILE A 46 3.74 7.24 -0.93
N TYR A 47 4.69 7.82 -0.22
CA TYR A 47 5.68 8.74 -0.78
C TYR A 47 7.04 8.05 -0.70
N LEU A 48 7.70 7.91 -1.84
CA LEU A 48 8.99 7.26 -1.93
C LEU A 48 9.98 8.20 -2.61
N LYS A 49 11.12 8.38 -1.98
CA LYS A 49 12.21 9.10 -2.62
C LYS A 49 12.85 8.20 -3.67
N ARG A 50 13.39 8.80 -4.72
CA ARG A 50 14.12 8.08 -5.75
C ARG A 50 15.15 7.15 -5.13
N GLY A 51 15.16 5.89 -5.54
CA GLY A 51 16.05 4.86 -5.02
C GLY A 51 15.52 4.11 -3.83
N ALA A 52 14.38 4.52 -3.27
CA ALA A 52 13.75 3.80 -2.16
C ALA A 52 13.37 2.39 -2.61
N ILE A 53 13.59 1.42 -1.74
CA ILE A 53 13.28 0.02 -2.01
C ILE A 53 12.33 -0.49 -0.96
N VAL A 54 11.24 -1.10 -1.42
CA VAL A 54 10.36 -1.92 -0.60
C VAL A 54 10.80 -3.35 -0.81
N PRO A 55 11.47 -3.99 0.17
CA PRO A 55 12.07 -5.31 -0.04
C PRO A 55 11.03 -6.39 -0.34
N MET A 56 11.52 -7.50 -0.89
CA MET A 56 10.67 -8.63 -1.27
C MET A 56 9.83 -9.09 -0.09
N HIS A 57 8.52 -9.18 -0.31
CA HIS A 57 7.56 -9.61 0.70
C HIS A 57 6.30 -10.13 0.02
N SER A 58 5.46 -10.82 0.79
CA SER A 58 4.15 -11.24 0.33
C SER A 58 3.15 -11.08 1.47
N HIS A 59 1.87 -11.04 1.13
CA HIS A 59 0.80 -10.88 2.11
C HIS A 59 -0.50 -11.44 1.57
N GLU A 60 -1.42 -11.70 2.46
CA GLU A 60 -2.74 -12.21 2.10
C GLU A 60 -3.52 -11.23 1.24
N SER A 61 -3.44 -9.95 1.54
CA SER A 61 -4.16 -8.93 0.79
C SER A 61 -3.78 -8.97 -0.69
N GLU A 62 -4.77 -8.95 -1.57
CA GLU A 62 -4.47 -8.53 -2.93
C GLU A 62 -4.26 -7.02 -2.93
N GLN A 63 -3.52 -6.54 -3.90
CA GLN A 63 -3.06 -5.16 -3.92
C GLN A 63 -3.26 -4.57 -5.31
N MET A 64 -3.79 -3.34 -5.32
CA MET A 64 -3.76 -2.49 -6.51
C MET A 64 -2.82 -1.34 -6.23
N THR A 65 -1.81 -1.17 -7.08
CA THR A 65 -0.87 -0.07 -6.96
C THR A 65 -1.11 0.91 -8.10
N TYR A 66 -1.47 2.13 -7.75
CA TYR A 66 -1.76 3.20 -8.70
C TYR A 66 -0.69 4.29 -8.56
N VAL A 67 0.16 4.44 -9.57
CA VAL A 67 1.19 5.48 -9.57
C VAL A 67 0.56 6.80 -10.04
N LEU A 68 0.58 7.79 -9.16
CA LEU A 68 0.05 9.12 -9.44
C LEU A 68 1.13 10.04 -9.99
N GLN A 69 2.37 9.87 -9.51
CA GLN A 69 3.50 10.68 -9.92
C GLN A 69 4.78 9.86 -9.75
N GLY A 70 5.68 9.95 -10.70
CA GLY A 70 6.95 9.21 -10.66
C GLY A 70 6.83 7.85 -11.31
N GLY A 71 7.45 6.84 -10.71
CA GLY A 71 7.43 5.49 -11.24
C GLY A 71 8.02 4.47 -10.28
N LEU A 72 7.53 3.25 -10.39
CA LEU A 72 7.99 2.12 -9.59
C LEU A 72 8.43 0.99 -10.51
N ARG A 73 9.55 0.35 -10.16
CA ARG A 73 9.99 -0.87 -10.82
C ARG A 73 9.77 -2.03 -9.86
N PHE A 74 8.87 -2.94 -10.24
CA PHE A 74 8.59 -4.14 -9.45
C PHE A 74 9.43 -5.31 -9.95
N LEU A 75 9.84 -6.14 -9.00
CA LEU A 75 10.40 -7.45 -9.29
C LEU A 75 9.41 -8.50 -8.80
N ILE A 76 8.82 -9.24 -9.74
CA ILE A 76 7.78 -10.23 -9.47
C ILE A 76 8.04 -11.45 -10.35
N ASN A 77 8.17 -12.63 -9.73
CA ASN A 77 8.41 -13.89 -10.44
C ASN A 77 9.65 -13.82 -11.36
N GLY A 78 10.70 -13.10 -10.90
CA GLY A 78 11.93 -12.96 -11.67
C GLY A 78 11.85 -11.97 -12.81
N GLU A 79 10.73 -11.30 -12.99
CA GLU A 79 10.53 -10.32 -14.07
C GLU A 79 10.43 -8.92 -13.49
N GLU A 80 10.91 -7.94 -14.26
CA GLU A 80 10.74 -6.54 -13.91
C GLU A 80 9.52 -5.97 -14.61
N ILE A 81 8.68 -5.30 -13.82
CA ILE A 81 7.50 -4.61 -14.32
C ILE A 81 7.59 -3.16 -13.86
N THR A 82 7.63 -2.24 -14.82
CA THR A 82 7.65 -0.81 -14.51
C THR A 82 6.24 -0.26 -14.57
N VAL A 83 5.83 0.41 -13.49
CA VAL A 83 4.53 1.07 -13.39
C VAL A 83 4.78 2.57 -13.40
N ARG A 84 4.18 3.27 -14.36
CA ARG A 84 4.37 4.70 -14.58
C ARG A 84 3.12 5.47 -14.21
N GLU A 85 3.20 6.78 -14.27
CA GLU A 85 2.07 7.65 -13.97
C GLU A 85 0.82 7.23 -14.73
N GLY A 86 -0.29 7.12 -14.00
CA GLY A 86 -1.57 6.75 -14.59
C GLY A 86 -1.78 5.25 -14.77
N GLU A 87 -0.81 4.44 -14.42
CA GLU A 87 -0.91 3.00 -14.56
C GLU A 87 -1.22 2.34 -13.22
N VAL A 88 -1.90 1.20 -13.29
CA VAL A 88 -2.28 0.42 -12.11
C VAL A 88 -1.77 -1.00 -12.27
N LEU A 89 -1.05 -1.50 -11.28
CA LEU A 89 -0.58 -2.87 -11.22
C LEU A 89 -1.43 -3.64 -10.21
N HIS A 90 -1.97 -4.78 -10.64
CA HIS A 90 -2.69 -5.70 -9.77
C HIS A 90 -1.75 -6.82 -9.33
N ILE A 91 -1.61 -6.99 -8.02
CA ILE A 91 -0.80 -8.06 -7.44
C ILE A 91 -1.74 -8.97 -6.66
N PRO A 92 -1.92 -10.22 -7.10
CA PRO A 92 -2.79 -11.16 -6.39
C PRO A 92 -2.26 -11.51 -5.00
N SER A 93 -3.16 -12.06 -4.19
CA SER A 93 -2.86 -12.55 -2.85
C SER A 93 -1.63 -13.48 -2.86
N TRP A 94 -0.73 -13.25 -1.93
CA TRP A 94 0.45 -14.09 -1.67
C TRP A 94 1.52 -14.10 -2.78
N VAL A 95 1.41 -13.27 -3.81
CA VAL A 95 2.45 -13.19 -4.83
C VAL A 95 3.60 -12.31 -4.29
N PRO A 96 4.81 -12.86 -4.14
CA PRO A 96 5.95 -12.08 -3.65
C PRO A 96 6.32 -10.95 -4.62
N HIS A 97 6.64 -9.82 -4.06
CA HIS A 97 6.99 -8.65 -4.87
C HIS A 97 7.95 -7.73 -4.12
N GLN A 98 8.76 -7.04 -4.89
CA GLN A 98 9.68 -6.00 -4.42
C GLN A 98 9.52 -4.81 -5.33
N ALA A 99 9.68 -3.60 -4.79
CA ALA A 99 9.55 -2.39 -5.58
C ALA A 99 10.73 -1.45 -5.35
N GLU A 100 11.11 -0.74 -6.39
CA GLU A 100 12.09 0.32 -6.31
C GLU A 100 11.51 1.58 -6.94
N ALA A 101 11.65 2.72 -6.26
CA ALA A 101 11.24 4.00 -6.83
C ALA A 101 12.30 4.46 -7.82
N ILE A 102 11.93 4.55 -9.09
CA ILE A 102 12.84 4.99 -10.15
C ILE A 102 12.94 6.51 -10.22
N ASP A 103 12.06 7.18 -9.52
CA ASP A 103 12.02 8.63 -9.36
C ASP A 103 11.35 8.93 -8.02
N ASP A 104 11.29 10.21 -7.61
CA ASP A 104 10.45 10.58 -6.48
C ASP A 104 9.01 10.22 -6.85
N THR A 105 8.37 9.42 -6.02
CA THR A 105 7.10 8.78 -6.38
C THR A 105 6.05 9.04 -5.34
N PHE A 106 4.84 9.34 -5.83
CA PHE A 106 3.62 9.37 -5.05
C PHE A 106 2.67 8.35 -5.65
N GLU A 107 2.27 7.38 -4.85
CA GLU A 107 1.42 6.29 -5.31
C GLU A 107 0.38 5.92 -4.27
N MET A 108 -0.68 5.24 -4.70
CA MET A 108 -1.70 4.70 -3.81
C MET A 108 -1.67 3.20 -3.89
N ASP A 109 -1.70 2.54 -2.73
CA ASP A 109 -1.95 1.10 -2.64
C ASP A 109 -3.32 0.88 -2.02
N ILE A 110 -4.08 -0.01 -2.63
CA ILE A 110 -5.39 -0.44 -2.15
C ILE A 110 -5.27 -1.92 -1.83
N PHE A 111 -5.62 -2.28 -0.59
CA PHE A 111 -5.50 -3.65 -0.10
C PHE A 111 -6.85 -4.21 0.32
N SER A 112 -7.09 -5.49 0.04
CA SER A 112 -8.23 -6.23 0.54
C SER A 112 -7.83 -7.71 0.73
N PRO A 113 -8.00 -8.28 1.94
CA PRO A 113 -8.38 -7.66 3.20
C PRO A 113 -7.35 -6.66 3.71
N ILE A 114 -7.68 -5.99 4.80
CA ILE A 114 -6.79 -4.95 5.33
C ILE A 114 -5.46 -5.52 5.82
N ARG A 115 -4.44 -4.68 5.81
CA ARG A 115 -3.08 -5.03 6.25
C ARG A 115 -2.96 -4.77 7.75
N HIS A 116 -3.21 -5.79 8.57
CA HIS A 116 -3.09 -5.67 10.02
C HIS A 116 -1.67 -5.37 10.46
N ASP A 117 -0.68 -5.88 9.74
CA ASP A 117 0.73 -5.62 10.01
C ASP A 117 1.10 -4.14 9.85
N TRP A 118 0.43 -3.43 8.94
CA TRP A 118 0.64 -1.99 8.78
C TRP A 118 -0.02 -1.20 9.92
N LEU A 119 -1.13 -1.73 10.46
CA LEU A 119 -1.85 -1.06 11.53
C LEU A 119 -1.19 -1.27 12.89
N ASP A 120 -0.57 -2.43 13.14
CA ASP A 120 0.05 -2.74 14.42
C ASP A 120 1.57 -2.57 14.42
N GLY A 121 2.15 -2.18 13.28
CA GLY A 121 3.58 -1.90 13.20
C GLY A 121 4.46 -3.13 13.08
N SER A 122 3.90 -4.30 12.76
CA SER A 122 4.69 -5.52 12.63
C SER A 122 5.24 -5.76 11.21
N ASP A 123 5.15 -4.77 10.33
CA ASP A 123 5.64 -4.84 8.95
C ASP A 123 7.16 -4.57 8.91
N ASN A 124 7.94 -5.52 9.39
CA ASN A 124 9.39 -5.36 9.55
C ASN A 124 10.18 -5.47 8.26
N TYR A 125 9.58 -5.95 7.18
CA TYR A 125 10.28 -6.23 5.92
C TYR A 125 10.89 -4.98 5.28
N PHE A 126 10.41 -3.79 5.61
CA PHE A 126 10.96 -2.54 5.07
C PHE A 126 12.45 -2.36 5.40
N HIS A 127 12.94 -3.05 6.42
CA HIS A 127 14.33 -3.00 6.85
C HIS A 127 15.14 -4.21 6.38
N ASP A 128 14.53 -5.11 5.61
CA ASP A 128 15.20 -6.28 5.06
C ASP A 128 16.13 -5.87 3.92
N LYS A 129 17.08 -6.75 3.61
CA LYS A 129 17.95 -6.54 2.46
C LYS A 129 17.17 -6.78 1.17
N PRO A 130 17.38 -5.94 0.14
CA PRO A 130 16.73 -6.16 -1.15
C PRO A 130 17.17 -7.49 -1.77
N THR A 131 16.26 -8.09 -2.53
CA THR A 131 16.55 -9.28 -3.31
C THR A 131 17.24 -8.87 -4.61
N ASN A 132 18.30 -9.59 -4.96
CA ASN A 132 18.94 -9.41 -6.25
C ASN A 132 18.10 -10.06 -7.32
N LYS A 133 18.08 -9.43 -8.48
CA LYS A 133 17.26 -9.90 -9.61
C LYS A 133 17.77 -11.23 -10.17
N GLY A 134 19.06 -11.40 -10.22
CA GLY A 134 19.70 -12.53 -10.90
C GLY A 134 19.63 -13.86 -10.18
#